data_ee33d306f1cb8c7baedfc868127fcca1
#
_entry.id   ee33d306f1cb8c7baedfc868127fcca1
#
_cell.length_a   1.000
_cell.length_b   1.000
_cell.length_c   1.000
_cell.angle_alpha   90.00
_cell.angle_beta   90.00
_cell.angle_gamma   90.00
#
_symmetry.space_group_name_H-M   'P 1'
#
loop_
_entity.id
_entity.type
_entity.pdbx_description
1 polymer ?
#
loop_
_entity_poly.entity_id
_entity_poly.type
_entity_poly.pdbx_seq_one_letter_code
_entity_poly.pdbx_strand_id
1 'polypeptide(L)'
;MPISTPALLVHTAGQAFERGSVERRDVGPNDVLIDIAYAGICHSDIHQAREEWGRAIFPMVPGHEIAGIVREVGADVTKHAVGDRVGIGCFVDSCRECENCLAGEEQFCLKGSVATYNGR
;
A
#
# COMPACT_ATOMS: atom_id res chain seq x y z
N MET A 1 -5.72 -12.02 -13.96
CA MET A 1 -5.98 -10.79 -14.75
C MET A 1 -5.83 -9.58 -13.86
N PRO A 2 -5.16 -8.52 -14.30
CA PRO A 2 -5.01 -7.31 -13.50
C PRO A 2 -6.35 -6.80 -13.00
N ILE A 3 -6.37 -6.30 -11.78
CA ILE A 3 -7.59 -5.81 -11.12
C ILE A 3 -7.66 -4.30 -11.30
N SER A 4 -8.64 -3.82 -12.06
CA SER A 4 -8.89 -2.38 -12.19
C SER A 4 -9.55 -1.87 -10.92
N THR A 5 -8.92 -0.90 -10.27
CA THR A 5 -9.32 -0.38 -8.96
C THR A 5 -9.60 1.11 -9.06
N PRO A 6 -10.83 1.56 -8.72
CA PRO A 6 -11.13 2.99 -8.64
C PRO A 6 -10.25 3.68 -7.59
N ALA A 7 -9.75 4.86 -7.92
CA ALA A 7 -8.84 5.59 -7.04
C ALA A 7 -8.96 7.10 -7.23
N LEU A 8 -8.50 7.85 -6.22
CA LEU A 8 -8.15 9.25 -6.35
C LEU A 8 -6.67 9.34 -6.69
N LEU A 9 -6.35 9.99 -7.80
CA LEU A 9 -5.00 10.06 -8.37
C LEU A 9 -4.51 11.50 -8.39
N VAL A 10 -3.20 11.64 -8.25
CA VAL A 10 -2.49 12.85 -8.65
C VAL A 10 -1.44 12.49 -9.70
N HIS A 11 -1.42 13.20 -10.81
CA HIS A 11 -0.55 12.89 -11.96
C HIS A 11 0.79 13.63 -11.92
N THR A 12 0.83 14.78 -11.26
CA THR A 12 2.05 15.60 -11.11
C THR A 12 2.05 16.27 -9.75
N ALA A 13 3.22 16.54 -9.21
CA ALA A 13 3.36 17.21 -7.91
C ALA A 13 2.53 18.50 -7.81
N GLY A 14 1.76 18.62 -6.75
CA GLY A 14 0.95 19.81 -6.46
C GLY A 14 -0.34 19.97 -7.26
N GLN A 15 -0.67 19.06 -8.17
CA GLN A 15 -1.98 19.06 -8.83
C GLN A 15 -3.11 18.61 -7.90
N ALA A 16 -4.34 18.97 -8.25
CA ALA A 16 -5.53 18.46 -7.59
C ALA A 16 -5.69 16.96 -7.81
N PHE A 17 -6.32 16.28 -6.85
CA PHE A 17 -6.68 14.89 -7.00
C PHE A 17 -7.83 14.71 -7.99
N GLU A 18 -7.72 13.70 -8.84
CA GLU A 18 -8.73 13.35 -9.83
C GLU A 18 -9.24 11.93 -9.59
N ARG A 19 -10.50 11.70 -9.93
CA ARG A 19 -11.07 10.34 -9.94
C ARG A 19 -10.55 9.59 -11.16
N GLY A 20 -10.09 8.38 -10.95
CA GLY A 20 -9.62 7.51 -12.01
C GLY A 20 -9.55 6.07 -11.54
N SER A 21 -8.73 5.27 -12.20
CA SER A 21 -8.48 3.89 -11.83
C SER A 21 -7.00 3.56 -11.98
N VAL A 22 -6.56 2.57 -11.22
CA VAL A 22 -5.22 1.97 -11.35
C VAL A 22 -5.36 0.48 -11.52
N GLU A 23 -4.46 -0.09 -12.32
CA GLU A 23 -4.35 -1.54 -12.44
C GLU A 23 -3.49 -2.10 -11.31
N ARG A 24 -4.05 -3.05 -10.58
CA ARG A 24 -3.31 -3.80 -9.56
C ARG A 24 -2.93 -5.17 -10.13
N ARG A 25 -1.75 -5.65 -9.76
CA ARG A 25 -1.27 -6.99 -10.14
C ARG A 25 -2.18 -8.09 -9.61
N ASP A 26 -2.08 -9.26 -10.18
CA ASP A 26 -2.73 -10.47 -9.66
C ASP A 26 -2.19 -10.79 -8.25
N VAL A 27 -3.01 -11.49 -7.48
CA VAL A 27 -2.63 -11.94 -6.13
C VAL A 27 -1.53 -12.99 -6.23
N GLY A 28 -0.36 -12.64 -5.74
CA GLY A 28 0.77 -13.57 -5.64
C GLY A 28 0.65 -14.52 -4.44
N PRO A 29 1.54 -15.52 -4.33
CA PRO A 29 1.42 -16.56 -3.30
C PRO A 29 1.45 -16.03 -1.85
N ASN A 30 2.08 -14.90 -1.61
CA ASN A 30 2.18 -14.27 -0.28
C ASN A 30 1.34 -13.00 -0.13
N ASP A 31 0.47 -12.72 -1.08
CA ASP A 31 -0.34 -11.49 -1.10
C ASP A 31 -1.70 -11.68 -0.44
N VAL A 32 -2.25 -10.56 0.02
CA VAL A 32 -3.62 -10.46 0.50
C VAL A 32 -4.33 -9.35 -0.29
N LEU A 33 -5.43 -9.67 -0.93
CA LEU A 33 -6.32 -8.70 -1.58
C LEU A 33 -7.40 -8.27 -0.59
N ILE A 34 -7.55 -6.97 -0.44
CA ILE A 34 -8.45 -6.38 0.55
C ILE A 34 -9.47 -5.48 -0.16
N ASP A 35 -10.74 -5.70 0.12
CA ASP A 35 -11.79 -4.74 -0.21
C ASP A 35 -11.74 -3.62 0.82
N ILE A 36 -11.36 -2.42 0.38
CA ILE A 36 -11.19 -1.25 1.26
C ILE A 36 -12.55 -0.70 1.63
N ALA A 37 -12.86 -0.69 2.93
CA ALA A 37 -14.07 -0.08 3.47
C ALA A 37 -13.85 1.39 3.84
N TYR A 38 -12.67 1.72 4.40
CA TYR A 38 -12.30 3.06 4.85
C TYR A 38 -10.84 3.34 4.52
N ALA A 39 -10.58 4.55 4.04
CA ALA A 39 -9.24 5.09 3.86
C ALA A 39 -9.17 6.44 4.56
N GLY A 40 -8.39 6.52 5.62
CA GLY A 40 -8.15 7.75 6.37
C GLY A 40 -7.28 8.73 5.58
N ILE A 41 -7.36 10.00 5.94
CA ILE A 41 -6.56 11.08 5.36
C ILE A 41 -5.54 11.56 6.39
N CYS A 42 -4.27 11.46 6.04
CA CYS A 42 -3.15 11.96 6.83
C CYS A 42 -2.48 13.14 6.11
N HIS A 43 -1.87 14.03 6.86
CA HIS A 43 -1.11 15.13 6.27
C HIS A 43 0.07 14.63 5.40
N SER A 44 0.59 13.46 5.71
CA SER A 44 1.64 12.78 4.92
C SER A 44 1.23 12.53 3.47
N ASP A 45 -0.05 12.28 3.20
CA ASP A 45 -0.56 12.09 1.85
C ASP A 45 -0.38 13.37 1.02
N ILE A 46 -0.58 14.54 1.65
CA ILE A 46 -0.39 15.86 1.03
C ILE A 46 1.10 16.10 0.74
N HIS A 47 1.98 15.83 1.71
CA HIS A 47 3.42 15.99 1.54
C HIS A 47 3.96 15.11 0.40
N GLN A 48 3.52 13.88 0.30
CA GLN A 48 3.91 12.98 -0.79
C GLN A 48 3.37 13.45 -2.15
N ALA A 49 2.11 13.84 -2.21
CA ALA A 49 1.49 14.33 -3.45
C ALA A 49 2.11 15.64 -3.96
N ARG A 50 2.75 16.41 -3.10
CA ARG A 50 3.48 17.65 -3.42
C ARG A 50 4.97 17.47 -3.61
N GLU A 51 5.50 16.27 -3.47
CA GLU A 51 6.95 15.98 -3.52
C GLU A 51 7.77 16.74 -2.45
N GLU A 52 7.17 17.07 -1.31
CA GLU A 52 7.84 17.86 -0.26
C GLU A 52 8.88 17.05 0.54
N TRP A 53 8.82 15.72 0.49
CA TRP A 53 9.73 14.81 1.18
C TRP A 53 10.73 14.10 0.26
N GLY A 54 10.86 14.58 -0.95
CA GLY A 54 11.71 13.99 -1.96
C GLY A 54 10.92 13.45 -3.14
N ARG A 55 11.63 12.83 -4.07
CA ARG A 55 11.05 12.39 -5.34
C ARG A 55 9.91 11.40 -5.14
N ALA A 56 8.77 11.68 -5.73
CA ALA A 56 7.59 10.84 -5.72
C ALA A 56 7.40 10.11 -7.06
N ILE A 57 6.61 9.04 -7.03
CA ILE A 57 6.25 8.24 -8.21
C ILE A 57 4.84 8.64 -8.64
N PHE A 58 4.71 9.13 -9.87
CA PHE A 58 3.42 9.51 -10.45
C PHE A 58 3.04 8.60 -11.62
N PRO A 59 1.73 8.39 -11.91
CA PRO A 59 0.60 8.85 -11.11
C PRO A 59 0.60 8.20 -9.72
N MET A 60 0.20 8.97 -8.70
CA MET A 60 0.19 8.51 -7.31
C MET A 60 -1.23 8.37 -6.78
N VAL A 61 -1.49 7.28 -6.08
CA VAL A 61 -2.66 7.09 -5.21
C VAL A 61 -2.18 7.24 -3.77
N PRO A 62 -2.54 8.31 -3.06
CA PRO A 62 -2.19 8.45 -1.65
C PRO A 62 -3.05 7.53 -0.77
N GLY A 63 -2.71 7.47 0.50
CA GLY A 63 -3.43 6.71 1.51
C GLY A 63 -2.59 5.59 2.14
N HIS A 64 -2.61 5.53 3.47
CA HIS A 64 -1.87 4.55 4.27
C HIS A 64 -2.56 4.28 5.63
N GLU A 65 -3.80 4.69 5.75
CA GLU A 65 -4.66 4.44 6.93
C GLU A 65 -5.90 3.68 6.45
N ILE A 66 -5.74 2.39 6.18
CA ILE A 66 -6.74 1.60 5.48
C ILE A 66 -7.35 0.57 6.42
N ALA A 67 -8.67 0.46 6.38
CA ALA A 67 -9.41 -0.63 7.00
C ALA A 67 -10.29 -1.33 5.96
N GLY A 68 -10.33 -2.64 5.98
CA GLY A 68 -11.07 -3.41 4.99
C GLY A 68 -11.28 -4.86 5.37
N ILE A 69 -11.79 -5.60 4.41
CA ILE A 69 -12.11 -7.02 4.53
C ILE A 69 -11.25 -7.79 3.53
N VAL A 70 -10.65 -8.87 3.99
CA VAL A 70 -9.87 -9.76 3.12
C VAL A 70 -10.80 -10.41 2.11
N ARG A 71 -10.52 -10.21 0.84
CA ARG A 71 -11.28 -10.76 -0.29
C ARG A 71 -10.64 -12.02 -0.87
N GLU A 72 -9.30 -12.05 -0.92
CA GLU A 72 -8.54 -13.16 -1.47
C GLU A 72 -7.18 -13.24 -0.77
N VAL A 73 -6.65 -14.44 -0.62
CA VAL A 73 -5.33 -14.68 -0.06
C VAL A 73 -4.53 -15.57 -1.00
N GLY A 74 -3.23 -15.30 -1.11
CA GLY A 74 -2.29 -16.15 -1.83
C GLY A 74 -2.10 -17.51 -1.15
N ALA A 75 -1.61 -18.49 -1.90
CA ALA A 75 -1.51 -19.88 -1.47
C ALA A 75 -0.63 -20.09 -0.22
N ASP A 76 0.36 -19.22 0.00
CA ASP A 76 1.30 -19.32 1.12
C ASP A 76 0.91 -18.43 2.32
N VAL A 77 -0.21 -17.73 2.24
CA VAL A 77 -0.72 -16.87 3.32
C VAL A 77 -1.32 -17.73 4.42
N THR A 78 -0.81 -17.59 5.64
CA THR A 78 -1.27 -18.34 6.81
C THR A 78 -1.86 -17.49 7.92
N LYS A 79 -1.54 -16.18 7.95
CA LYS A 79 -1.98 -15.26 9.02
C LYS A 79 -3.39 -14.72 8.83
N HIS A 80 -3.89 -14.71 7.61
CA HIS A 80 -5.17 -14.10 7.25
C HIS A 80 -6.01 -15.07 6.45
N ALA A 81 -7.33 -14.95 6.59
CA ALA A 81 -8.31 -15.70 5.84
C ALA A 81 -9.33 -14.75 5.18
N VAL A 82 -9.98 -15.23 4.11
CA VAL A 82 -11.06 -14.48 3.46
C VAL A 82 -12.15 -14.17 4.48
N GLY A 83 -12.59 -12.92 4.53
CA GLY A 83 -13.57 -12.41 5.46
C GLY A 83 -13.01 -11.75 6.72
N ASP A 84 -11.68 -11.85 6.96
CA ASP A 84 -11.03 -11.19 8.09
C ASP A 84 -11.12 -9.66 7.95
N ARG A 85 -11.29 -8.98 9.08
CA ARG A 85 -11.15 -7.52 9.18
C ARG A 85 -9.69 -7.19 9.40
N VAL A 86 -9.14 -6.36 8.53
CA VAL A 86 -7.72 -6.03 8.54
C VAL A 86 -7.49 -4.54 8.34
N GLY A 87 -6.28 -4.10 8.68
CA GLY A 87 -5.80 -2.74 8.43
C GLY A 87 -4.47 -2.75 7.70
N ILE A 88 -4.18 -1.67 7.00
CA ILE A 88 -2.89 -1.41 6.35
C ILE A 88 -2.37 -0.08 6.86
N GLY A 89 -1.13 -0.08 7.34
CA GLY A 89 -0.42 1.12 7.81
C GLY A 89 0.50 1.72 6.75
N CYS A 90 1.63 2.28 7.20
CA CYS A 90 2.53 3.08 6.35
C CYS A 90 3.37 2.25 5.37
N PHE A 91 3.56 0.96 5.60
CA PHE A 91 4.30 0.09 4.68
C PHE A 91 3.63 -1.29 4.55
N VAL A 92 3.88 -1.96 3.44
CA VAL A 92 3.21 -3.21 3.06
C VAL A 92 4.15 -4.39 2.92
N ASP A 93 5.46 -4.17 2.81
CA ASP A 93 6.44 -5.24 2.64
C ASP A 93 7.82 -4.87 3.16
N SER A 94 8.63 -5.89 3.41
CA SER A 94 10.03 -5.81 3.79
C SER A 94 10.76 -7.07 3.32
N CYS A 95 12.08 -7.17 3.49
CA CYS A 95 12.81 -8.37 3.05
C CYS A 95 12.52 -9.61 3.88
N ARG A 96 12.06 -9.45 5.13
CA ARG A 96 11.71 -10.53 6.09
C ARG A 96 12.87 -11.47 6.50
N GLU A 97 14.10 -11.17 6.08
CA GLU A 97 15.27 -12.02 6.32
C GLU A 97 16.45 -11.31 6.99
N CYS A 98 16.50 -9.96 6.97
CA CYS A 98 17.55 -9.23 7.66
C CYS A 98 17.33 -9.21 9.18
N GLU A 99 18.37 -8.89 9.93
CA GLU A 99 18.33 -8.87 11.40
C GLU A 99 17.20 -7.99 11.96
N ASN A 100 16.95 -6.83 11.36
CA ASN A 100 15.88 -5.92 11.79
C ASN A 100 14.50 -6.53 11.54
N CYS A 101 14.26 -7.12 10.37
CA CYS A 101 12.99 -7.79 10.07
C CYS A 101 12.76 -8.99 10.99
N LEU A 102 13.78 -9.78 11.27
CA LEU A 102 13.68 -10.93 12.18
C LEU A 102 13.45 -10.52 13.65
N ALA A 103 13.89 -9.30 14.01
CA ALA A 103 13.63 -8.71 15.33
C ALA A 103 12.25 -8.06 15.46
N GLY A 104 11.44 -8.03 14.39
CA GLY A 104 10.14 -7.33 14.36
C GLY A 104 10.24 -5.82 14.13
N GLU A 105 11.34 -5.36 13.57
CA GLU A 105 11.65 -3.96 13.29
C GLU A 105 11.71 -3.70 11.78
N GLU A 106 10.68 -4.12 11.04
CA GLU A 106 10.61 -4.10 9.58
C GLU A 106 10.74 -2.69 9.00
N GLN A 107 10.37 -1.65 9.74
CA GLN A 107 10.56 -0.25 9.35
C GLN A 107 12.04 0.10 9.15
N PHE A 108 12.95 -0.64 9.79
CA PHE A 108 14.39 -0.53 9.64
C PHE A 108 15.00 -1.61 8.74
N CYS A 109 14.21 -2.20 7.86
CA CYS A 109 14.67 -3.20 6.92
C CYS A 109 15.93 -2.73 6.18
N LEU A 110 17.00 -3.54 6.22
CA LEU A 110 18.28 -3.19 5.58
C LEU A 110 18.22 -3.13 4.06
N LYS A 111 17.23 -3.81 3.46
CA LYS A 111 16.94 -3.75 2.01
C LYS A 111 15.89 -2.70 1.65
N GLY A 112 15.38 -1.99 2.65
CA GLY A 112 14.29 -1.04 2.52
C GLY A 112 12.90 -1.69 2.63
N SER A 113 12.01 -1.06 3.40
CA SER A 113 10.59 -1.43 3.43
C SER A 113 9.87 -0.85 2.21
N VAL A 114 8.79 -1.50 1.79
CA VAL A 114 7.93 -1.00 0.70
C VAL A 114 6.78 -0.21 1.30
N ALA A 115 6.69 1.06 0.95
CA ALA A 115 5.63 1.93 1.43
C ALA A 115 4.27 1.58 0.82
N THR A 116 3.19 1.84 1.55
CA THR A 116 1.81 1.63 1.08
C THR A 116 1.49 2.58 -0.07
N TYR A 117 1.94 3.82 0.01
CA TYR A 117 1.85 4.82 -1.04
C TYR A 117 3.26 5.25 -1.44
N ASN A 118 3.42 5.76 -2.66
CA ASN A 118 4.74 6.06 -3.24
C ASN A 118 5.70 4.84 -3.22
N GLY A 119 5.16 3.64 -3.18
CA GLY A 119 5.86 2.36 -3.29
C GLY A 119 5.60 1.67 -4.63
N ARG A 120 6.34 0.60 -4.93
CA ARG A 120 6.21 -0.22 -6.14
C ARG A 120 5.98 -1.68 -5.81
#